data_8f4efcae6f31ec21f6c7c7708fcd25e4
#
_entry.id   8f4efcae6f31ec21f6c7c7708fcd25e4
#
_cell.length_a   1.000
_cell.length_b   1.000
_cell.length_c   1.000
_cell.angle_alpha   90.00
_cell.angle_beta   90.00
_cell.angle_gamma   90.00
#
_symmetry.space_group_name_H-M   'P 1'
#
loop_
_entity.id
_entity.type
_entity.pdbx_description
1 polymer ?
#
loop_
_entity_poly.entity_id
_entity_poly.type
_entity_poly.pdbx_seq_one_letter_code
_entity_poly.pdbx_strand_id
1 'polypeptide(L)'
;MSVAPYKLLAFDTSTEVMFIAITNGHQSWEHTAAGGAQTSAALIPTIMALLAQANLKLADLDAIVFGRGPGSFTGLRTACSVAQGLAFGAGGLTVLPLDTLLAVAEEARFNAGATQIHAILDARMGEVYAARYGWADDNNDGVWQAQSEIQLIKPDQISLNATYTVAGNMPSATVAALPTATAMLRLAPRMLAAGLGVPADQALPLYIRDKVAQTTAERAALKLNA
;
A
#
# COMPACT_ATOMS: atom_id res chain seq x y z
N MET A 1 10.06 24.33 -0.56
CA MET A 1 10.38 24.14 -1.98
C MET A 1 9.20 23.47 -2.65
N SER A 2 8.63 24.04 -3.73
CA SER A 2 7.57 23.37 -4.48
C SER A 2 8.18 22.14 -5.15
N VAL A 3 7.70 20.94 -4.77
CA VAL A 3 8.09 19.71 -5.43
C VAL A 3 7.54 19.78 -6.86
N ALA A 4 8.38 19.50 -7.86
CA ALA A 4 7.93 19.46 -9.25
C ALA A 4 6.76 18.47 -9.40
N PRO A 5 5.78 18.77 -10.25
CA PRO A 5 4.64 17.89 -10.42
C PRO A 5 5.08 16.60 -11.12
N TYR A 6 5.13 15.52 -10.35
CA TYR A 6 5.46 14.18 -10.84
C TYR A 6 4.31 13.57 -11.63
N LYS A 7 4.66 12.87 -12.72
CA LYS A 7 3.76 11.94 -13.41
C LYS A 7 3.96 10.55 -12.85
N LEU A 8 2.98 10.02 -12.16
CA LEU A 8 3.10 8.78 -11.40
C LEU A 8 1.99 7.79 -11.76
N LEU A 9 2.33 6.51 -11.75
CA LEU A 9 1.41 5.40 -11.64
C LEU A 9 1.51 4.83 -10.23
N ALA A 10 0.40 4.66 -9.53
CA ALA A 10 0.34 3.99 -8.24
C ALA A 10 -0.68 2.84 -8.26
N PHE A 11 -0.37 1.72 -7.59
CA PHE A 11 -1.33 0.63 -7.42
C PHE A 11 -1.03 -0.22 -6.19
N ASP A 12 -2.11 -0.77 -5.62
CA ASP A 12 -2.07 -1.75 -4.53
C ASP A 12 -3.00 -2.93 -4.83
N THR A 13 -2.53 -4.12 -4.54
CA THR A 13 -3.27 -5.38 -4.67
C THR A 13 -3.12 -6.24 -3.42
N SER A 14 -2.74 -5.63 -2.31
CA SER A 14 -2.45 -6.31 -1.04
C SER A 14 -3.70 -6.76 -0.27
N THR A 15 -4.88 -6.21 -0.62
CA THR A 15 -6.16 -6.47 0.03
C THR A 15 -7.17 -7.15 -0.91
N GLU A 16 -8.42 -7.29 -0.45
CA GLU A 16 -9.54 -7.76 -1.28
C GLU A 16 -10.00 -6.73 -2.33
N VAL A 17 -9.36 -5.57 -2.34
CA VAL A 17 -9.64 -4.49 -3.29
C VAL A 17 -8.36 -4.16 -4.05
N MET A 18 -8.48 -4.01 -5.35
CA MET A 18 -7.42 -3.52 -6.22
C MET A 18 -7.61 -2.02 -6.41
N PHE A 19 -6.57 -1.25 -6.11
CA PHE A 19 -6.53 0.19 -6.31
C PHE A 19 -5.50 0.55 -7.36
N ILE A 20 -5.86 1.42 -8.30
CA ILE A 20 -4.95 1.95 -9.32
C ILE A 20 -5.21 3.45 -9.44
N ALA A 21 -4.17 4.25 -9.51
CA ALA A 21 -4.29 5.68 -9.82
C ALA A 21 -3.11 6.16 -10.65
N ILE A 22 -3.36 7.14 -11.50
CA ILE A 22 -2.36 7.82 -12.31
C ILE A 22 -2.50 9.31 -12.09
N THR A 23 -1.39 10.01 -12.04
CA THR A 23 -1.37 11.48 -12.08
C THR A 23 -0.43 11.99 -13.17
N ASN A 24 -0.84 13.07 -13.83
CA ASN A 24 0.05 13.84 -14.72
C ASN A 24 0.73 15.02 -14.00
N GLY A 25 0.62 15.05 -12.67
CA GLY A 25 1.12 16.13 -11.82
C GLY A 25 0.09 17.24 -11.52
N HIS A 26 -1.01 17.31 -12.27
CA HIS A 26 -2.08 18.31 -12.11
C HIS A 26 -3.45 17.69 -11.89
N GLN A 27 -3.71 16.56 -12.50
CA GLN A 27 -4.95 15.81 -12.44
C GLN A 27 -4.65 14.34 -12.17
N SER A 28 -5.59 13.65 -11.53
CA SER A 28 -5.48 12.21 -11.26
C SER A 28 -6.68 11.47 -11.82
N TRP A 29 -6.43 10.23 -12.25
CA TRP A 29 -7.41 9.24 -12.68
C TRP A 29 -7.26 8.02 -11.81
N GLU A 30 -8.36 7.44 -11.35
CA GLU A 30 -8.34 6.31 -10.45
C GLU A 30 -9.30 5.21 -10.90
N HIS A 31 -9.01 3.99 -10.48
CA HIS A 31 -9.86 2.83 -10.66
C HIS A 31 -9.80 1.94 -9.43
N THR A 32 -10.96 1.50 -8.98
CA THR A 32 -11.11 0.57 -7.87
C THR A 32 -11.94 -0.62 -8.35
N ALA A 33 -11.47 -1.83 -8.06
CA ALA A 33 -12.15 -3.07 -8.41
C ALA A 33 -11.93 -4.14 -7.34
N ALA A 34 -12.70 -5.23 -7.42
CA ALA A 34 -12.45 -6.40 -6.59
C ALA A 34 -11.04 -6.95 -6.85
N GLY A 35 -10.34 -7.23 -5.77
CA GLY A 35 -9.03 -7.88 -5.78
C GLY A 35 -9.11 -9.40 -5.87
N GLY A 36 -8.07 -10.10 -5.41
CA GLY A 36 -8.03 -11.55 -5.35
C GLY A 36 -7.64 -12.21 -6.68
N ALA A 37 -8.29 -13.33 -7.03
CA ALA A 37 -7.84 -14.19 -8.13
C ALA A 37 -7.83 -13.54 -9.52
N GLN A 38 -8.68 -12.54 -9.75
CA GLN A 38 -8.78 -11.86 -11.05
C GLN A 38 -7.82 -10.67 -11.19
N THR A 39 -7.19 -10.23 -10.12
CA THR A 39 -6.30 -9.07 -10.10
C THR A 39 -5.19 -9.16 -11.15
N SER A 40 -4.54 -10.33 -11.27
CA SER A 40 -3.43 -10.52 -12.19
C SER A 40 -3.83 -10.37 -13.66
N ALA A 41 -5.06 -10.73 -14.01
CA ALA A 41 -5.59 -10.58 -15.36
C ALA A 41 -6.05 -9.15 -15.67
N ALA A 42 -6.55 -8.43 -14.65
CA ALA A 42 -7.17 -7.12 -14.82
C ALA A 42 -6.18 -5.95 -14.67
N LEU A 43 -5.11 -6.11 -13.87
CA LEU A 43 -4.23 -5.01 -13.44
C LEU A 43 -3.59 -4.29 -14.64
N ILE A 44 -2.89 -4.99 -15.50
CA ILE A 44 -2.20 -4.37 -16.65
C ILE A 44 -3.19 -3.75 -17.64
N PRO A 45 -4.26 -4.43 -18.09
CA PRO A 45 -5.25 -3.79 -18.97
C PRO A 45 -5.86 -2.53 -18.39
N THR A 46 -6.14 -2.50 -17.08
CA THR A 46 -6.69 -1.32 -16.41
C THR A 46 -5.67 -0.18 -16.33
N ILE A 47 -4.41 -0.48 -16.02
CA ILE A 47 -3.32 0.52 -16.06
C ILE A 47 -3.22 1.15 -17.44
N MET A 48 -3.23 0.35 -18.50
CA MET A 48 -3.13 0.85 -19.87
C MET A 48 -4.34 1.71 -20.26
N ALA A 49 -5.54 1.34 -19.82
CA ALA A 49 -6.75 2.14 -20.03
C ALA A 49 -6.68 3.49 -19.31
N LEU A 50 -6.19 3.53 -18.06
CA LEU A 50 -6.01 4.78 -17.31
C LEU A 50 -4.91 5.68 -17.93
N LEU A 51 -3.81 5.10 -18.40
CA LEU A 51 -2.77 5.84 -19.12
C LEU A 51 -3.35 6.51 -20.38
N ALA A 52 -4.16 5.79 -21.13
CA ALA A 52 -4.84 6.33 -22.31
C ALA A 52 -5.79 7.49 -21.95
N GLN A 53 -6.59 7.35 -20.86
CA GLN A 53 -7.45 8.43 -20.36
C GLN A 53 -6.66 9.67 -19.92
N ALA A 54 -5.49 9.46 -19.32
CA ALA A 54 -4.59 10.52 -18.90
C ALA A 54 -3.79 11.16 -20.07
N ASN A 55 -3.93 10.61 -21.27
CA ASN A 55 -3.12 10.94 -22.44
C ASN A 55 -1.62 10.82 -22.18
N LEU A 56 -1.23 9.77 -21.44
CA LEU A 56 0.15 9.44 -21.10
C LEU A 56 0.55 8.09 -21.69
N LYS A 57 1.82 7.97 -22.02
CA LYS A 57 2.48 6.70 -22.28
C LYS A 57 3.23 6.26 -21.02
N LEU A 58 3.53 4.98 -20.91
CA LEU A 58 4.31 4.46 -19.78
C LEU A 58 5.70 5.15 -19.66
N ALA A 59 6.31 5.46 -20.78
CA ALA A 59 7.60 6.18 -20.82
C ALA A 59 7.51 7.67 -20.42
N ASP A 60 6.32 8.24 -20.29
CA ASP A 60 6.13 9.62 -19.84
C ASP A 60 6.10 9.75 -18.31
N LEU A 61 6.04 8.60 -17.60
CA LEU A 61 6.02 8.56 -16.14
C LEU A 61 7.40 8.81 -15.55
N ASP A 62 7.44 9.47 -14.40
CA ASP A 62 8.66 9.68 -13.62
C ASP A 62 8.94 8.48 -12.70
N ALA A 63 7.90 7.83 -12.20
CA ALA A 63 8.03 6.64 -11.36
C ALA A 63 6.75 5.79 -11.32
N ILE A 64 6.93 4.52 -10.89
CA ILE A 64 5.87 3.59 -10.55
C ILE A 64 5.89 3.36 -9.03
N VAL A 65 4.75 3.55 -8.38
CA VAL A 65 4.55 3.32 -6.94
C VAL A 65 3.72 2.06 -6.75
N PHE A 66 4.16 1.14 -5.90
CA PHE A 66 3.35 -0.04 -5.60
C PHE A 66 3.33 -0.36 -4.12
N GLY A 67 2.20 -0.89 -3.66
CA GLY A 67 2.08 -1.40 -2.29
C GLY A 67 2.93 -2.65 -2.11
N ARG A 68 4.05 -2.52 -1.40
CA ARG A 68 4.98 -3.64 -1.18
C ARG A 68 4.53 -4.62 -0.10
N GLY A 69 3.51 -4.24 0.68
CA GLY A 69 3.00 -5.01 1.80
C GLY A 69 3.10 -4.25 3.14
N PRO A 70 2.65 -4.90 4.21
CA PRO A 70 2.15 -6.29 4.28
C PRO A 70 0.76 -6.47 3.67
N GLY A 71 0.41 -7.73 3.35
CA GLY A 71 -0.90 -8.06 2.78
C GLY A 71 -0.97 -9.46 2.18
N SER A 72 -1.91 -9.67 1.26
CA SER A 72 -2.09 -10.92 0.54
C SER A 72 -0.84 -11.33 -0.23
N PHE A 73 -0.33 -12.52 0.03
CA PHE A 73 0.90 -13.04 -0.58
C PHE A 73 0.86 -13.04 -2.12
N THR A 74 -0.26 -13.46 -2.70
CA THR A 74 -0.45 -13.44 -4.16
C THR A 74 -0.54 -12.01 -4.66
N GLY A 75 -1.27 -11.14 -3.96
CA GLY A 75 -1.41 -9.73 -4.31
C GLY A 75 -0.07 -9.01 -4.32
N LEU A 76 0.74 -9.17 -3.28
CA LEU A 76 2.07 -8.54 -3.19
C LEU A 76 3.00 -8.94 -4.33
N ARG A 77 3.00 -10.22 -4.70
CA ARG A 77 3.80 -10.71 -5.83
C ARG A 77 3.29 -10.17 -7.16
N THR A 78 1.98 -10.10 -7.34
CA THR A 78 1.38 -9.51 -8.54
C THR A 78 1.78 -8.04 -8.67
N ALA A 79 1.60 -7.23 -7.61
CA ALA A 79 1.99 -5.83 -7.64
C ALA A 79 3.49 -5.65 -7.93
N CYS A 80 4.34 -6.36 -7.21
CA CYS A 80 5.79 -6.30 -7.41
C CYS A 80 6.20 -6.67 -8.83
N SER A 81 5.74 -7.82 -9.35
CA SER A 81 6.11 -8.29 -10.69
C SER A 81 5.62 -7.35 -11.79
N VAL A 82 4.42 -6.78 -11.64
CA VAL A 82 3.89 -5.81 -12.59
C VAL A 82 4.68 -4.50 -12.52
N ALA A 83 5.01 -3.99 -11.32
CA ALA A 83 5.85 -2.80 -11.17
C ALA A 83 7.22 -2.97 -11.83
N GLN A 84 7.89 -4.09 -11.56
CA GLN A 84 9.19 -4.43 -12.15
C GLN A 84 9.11 -4.55 -13.67
N GLY A 85 8.11 -5.29 -14.18
CA GLY A 85 7.94 -5.52 -15.62
C GLY A 85 7.64 -4.23 -16.39
N LEU A 86 6.74 -3.38 -15.86
CA LEU A 86 6.42 -2.09 -16.47
C LEU A 86 7.61 -1.13 -16.43
N ALA A 87 8.31 -1.05 -15.30
CA ALA A 87 9.48 -0.19 -15.15
C ALA A 87 10.60 -0.59 -16.11
N PHE A 88 10.87 -1.88 -16.22
CA PHE A 88 11.85 -2.41 -17.17
C PHE A 88 11.43 -2.15 -18.62
N GLY A 89 10.18 -2.43 -18.98
CA GLY A 89 9.63 -2.19 -20.32
C GLY A 89 9.60 -0.73 -20.76
N ALA A 90 9.59 0.18 -19.80
CA ALA A 90 9.64 1.65 -20.04
C ALA A 90 11.07 2.20 -20.07
N GLY A 91 12.10 1.37 -20.15
CA GLY A 91 13.49 1.80 -20.23
C GLY A 91 14.17 2.02 -18.87
N GLY A 92 13.63 1.48 -17.79
CA GLY A 92 14.24 1.54 -16.46
C GLY A 92 13.67 2.66 -15.59
N LEU A 93 12.34 2.82 -15.55
CA LEU A 93 11.69 3.76 -14.65
C LEU A 93 12.04 3.47 -13.20
N THR A 94 12.12 4.51 -12.40
CA THR A 94 12.20 4.40 -10.94
C THR A 94 10.95 3.72 -10.39
N VAL A 95 11.13 2.80 -9.45
CA VAL A 95 10.05 2.16 -8.70
C VAL A 95 10.10 2.61 -7.24
N LEU A 96 8.98 2.97 -6.67
CA LEU A 96 8.84 3.31 -5.26
C LEU A 96 8.04 2.21 -4.54
N PRO A 97 8.69 1.29 -3.82
CA PRO A 97 8.02 0.35 -2.93
C PRO A 97 7.48 1.09 -1.71
N LEU A 98 6.16 1.09 -1.51
CA LEU A 98 5.51 1.82 -0.44
C LEU A 98 4.84 0.87 0.55
N ASP A 99 5.06 1.07 1.85
CA ASP A 99 4.42 0.25 2.89
C ASP A 99 2.90 0.42 2.85
N THR A 100 2.19 -0.69 2.73
CA THR A 100 0.73 -0.70 2.64
C THR A 100 0.07 -0.03 3.85
N LEU A 101 0.60 -0.26 5.07
CA LEU A 101 0.07 0.38 6.28
C LEU A 101 0.33 1.89 6.33
N LEU A 102 1.38 2.38 5.68
CA LEU A 102 1.60 3.83 5.54
C LEU A 102 0.55 4.47 4.62
N ALA A 103 0.16 3.77 3.55
CA ALA A 103 -0.94 4.23 2.70
C ALA A 103 -2.29 4.26 3.46
N VAL A 104 -2.54 3.28 4.34
CA VAL A 104 -3.71 3.28 5.25
C VAL A 104 -3.66 4.49 6.20
N ALA A 105 -2.50 4.79 6.78
CA ALA A 105 -2.34 5.94 7.66
C ALA A 105 -2.60 7.26 6.92
N GLU A 106 -2.08 7.42 5.71
CA GLU A 106 -2.31 8.60 4.89
C GLU A 106 -3.78 8.75 4.48
N GLU A 107 -4.45 7.64 4.16
CA GLU A 107 -5.87 7.67 3.83
C GLU A 107 -6.71 8.11 5.03
N ALA A 108 -6.41 7.60 6.23
CA ALA A 108 -7.09 8.01 7.46
C ALA A 108 -6.83 9.49 7.79
N ARG A 109 -5.60 9.99 7.59
CA ARG A 109 -5.29 11.41 7.77
C ARG A 109 -6.09 12.28 6.80
N PHE A 110 -6.14 11.90 5.54
CA PHE A 110 -6.84 12.65 4.52
C PHE A 110 -8.34 12.73 4.79
N ASN A 111 -8.97 11.61 5.19
CA ASN A 111 -10.41 11.50 5.39
C ASN A 111 -10.89 12.01 6.76
N ALA A 112 -10.08 11.87 7.81
CA ALA A 112 -10.48 12.14 9.20
C ALA A 112 -9.58 13.15 9.93
N GLY A 113 -8.54 13.68 9.29
CA GLY A 113 -7.61 14.63 9.91
C GLY A 113 -6.73 14.03 11.01
N ALA A 114 -6.71 12.70 11.17
CA ALA A 114 -5.97 12.05 12.24
C ALA A 114 -4.47 12.07 11.97
N THR A 115 -3.67 12.44 12.97
CA THR A 115 -2.21 12.63 12.85
C THR A 115 -1.40 11.59 13.63
N GLN A 116 -2.04 10.86 14.54
CA GLN A 116 -1.45 9.73 15.26
C GLN A 116 -2.26 8.49 14.91
N ILE A 117 -1.70 7.60 14.12
CA ILE A 117 -2.44 6.46 13.52
C ILE A 117 -1.83 5.14 13.98
N HIS A 118 -2.68 4.24 14.46
CA HIS A 118 -2.40 2.82 14.54
C HIS A 118 -3.06 2.16 13.32
N ALA A 119 -2.31 2.01 12.25
CA ALA A 119 -2.77 1.40 11.01
C ALA A 119 -2.86 -0.12 11.17
N ILE A 120 -3.99 -0.72 10.80
CA ILE A 120 -4.24 -2.15 10.90
C ILE A 120 -4.86 -2.71 9.62
N LEU A 121 -4.44 -3.90 9.22
CA LEU A 121 -5.03 -4.64 8.10
C LEU A 121 -5.23 -6.11 8.48
N ASP A 122 -6.33 -6.72 8.01
CA ASP A 122 -6.60 -8.14 8.15
C ASP A 122 -5.44 -8.97 7.59
N ALA A 123 -4.79 -9.74 8.46
CA ALA A 123 -3.73 -10.67 8.07
C ALA A 123 -4.24 -12.09 7.88
N ARG A 124 -5.55 -12.31 7.95
CA ARG A 124 -6.20 -13.63 7.97
C ARG A 124 -5.84 -14.45 9.21
N MET A 125 -6.49 -15.60 9.37
CA MET A 125 -6.23 -16.55 10.47
C MET A 125 -6.42 -15.94 11.87
N GLY A 126 -7.26 -14.91 12.00
CA GLY A 126 -7.52 -14.22 13.26
C GLY A 126 -6.38 -13.31 13.74
N GLU A 127 -5.52 -12.85 12.82
CA GLU A 127 -4.41 -11.93 13.07
C GLU A 127 -4.54 -10.66 12.25
N VAL A 128 -3.80 -9.62 12.63
CA VAL A 128 -3.74 -8.34 11.95
C VAL A 128 -2.29 -7.89 11.74
N TYR A 129 -2.02 -7.29 10.60
CA TYR A 129 -0.82 -6.48 10.42
C TYR A 129 -1.06 -5.13 11.07
N ALA A 130 -0.11 -4.65 11.85
CA ALA A 130 -0.25 -3.41 12.60
C ALA A 130 1.06 -2.61 12.63
N ALA A 131 0.96 -1.30 12.53
CA ALA A 131 2.06 -0.36 12.73
C ALA A 131 1.54 1.00 13.19
N ARG A 132 2.39 1.75 13.92
CA ARG A 132 2.07 3.08 14.39
C ARG A 132 2.84 4.12 13.59
N TYR A 133 2.11 5.18 13.24
CA TYR A 133 2.65 6.31 12.49
C TYR A 133 2.22 7.62 13.14
N GLY A 134 3.13 8.57 13.20
CA GLY A 134 2.86 9.94 13.62
C GLY A 134 3.11 10.90 12.46
N TRP A 135 2.17 11.81 12.22
CA TRP A 135 2.35 12.92 11.31
C TRP A 135 3.01 14.06 12.03
N ALA A 136 4.23 14.39 11.64
CA ALA A 136 4.92 15.58 12.12
C ALA A 136 4.66 16.71 11.12
N ASP A 137 3.92 17.73 11.56
CA ASP A 137 3.69 18.93 10.77
C ASP A 137 4.84 19.91 11.02
N ASP A 138 5.66 20.10 10.01
CA ASP A 138 6.75 21.07 10.04
C ASP A 138 6.47 22.16 8.99
N ASN A 139 5.85 23.24 9.43
CA ASN A 139 5.55 24.43 8.62
C ASN A 139 4.74 24.16 7.33
N ASN A 140 3.61 23.48 7.43
CA ASN A 140 2.75 23.10 6.30
C ASN A 140 3.32 22.01 5.39
N ASP A 141 4.37 21.32 5.77
CA ASP A 141 5.06 20.32 4.98
C ASP A 141 5.31 19.05 5.81
N GLY A 142 4.23 18.53 6.40
CA GLY A 142 4.26 17.40 7.33
C GLY A 142 4.79 16.10 6.72
N VAL A 143 5.40 15.27 7.55
CA VAL A 143 6.01 14.00 7.17
C VAL A 143 5.53 12.89 8.11
N TRP A 144 5.29 11.72 7.56
CA TRP A 144 5.02 10.53 8.34
C TRP A 144 6.31 9.99 8.96
N GLN A 145 6.24 9.70 10.25
CA GLN A 145 7.29 9.00 10.99
C GLN A 145 6.74 7.66 11.47
N ALA A 146 7.42 6.57 11.13
CA ALA A 146 7.14 5.27 11.71
C ALA A 146 7.51 5.30 13.21
N GLN A 147 6.54 4.97 14.07
CA GLN A 147 6.70 4.93 15.52
C GLN A 147 6.75 3.50 16.07
N SER A 148 6.56 2.53 15.21
CA SER A 148 6.81 1.11 15.47
C SER A 148 7.22 0.41 14.20
N GLU A 149 7.83 -0.76 14.36
CA GLU A 149 7.94 -1.72 13.26
C GLU A 149 6.57 -2.27 12.88
N ILE A 150 6.46 -2.80 11.66
CA ILE A 150 5.27 -3.53 11.21
C ILE A 150 5.28 -4.89 11.88
N GLN A 151 4.18 -5.24 12.56
CA GLN A 151 4.04 -6.46 13.33
C GLN A 151 2.82 -7.27 12.87
N LEU A 152 2.88 -8.57 13.11
CA LEU A 152 1.74 -9.46 13.04
C LEU A 152 1.28 -9.75 14.47
N ILE A 153 0.07 -9.32 14.84
CA ILE A 153 -0.47 -9.41 16.19
C ILE A 153 -1.90 -9.95 16.18
N LYS A 154 -2.39 -10.35 17.34
CA LYS A 154 -3.82 -10.68 17.51
C LYS A 154 -4.64 -9.39 17.68
N PRO A 155 -5.93 -9.39 17.29
CA PRO A 155 -6.80 -8.21 17.44
C PRO A 155 -6.93 -7.68 18.87
N ASP A 156 -6.85 -8.54 19.88
CA ASP A 156 -6.91 -8.19 21.31
C ASP A 156 -5.64 -7.48 21.81
N GLN A 157 -4.56 -7.55 21.06
CA GLN A 157 -3.30 -6.83 21.33
C GLN A 157 -3.26 -5.42 20.75
N ILE A 158 -4.30 -5.02 19.98
CA ILE A 158 -4.42 -3.65 19.47
C ILE A 158 -4.64 -2.72 20.66
N SER A 159 -3.67 -1.86 20.92
CA SER A 159 -3.80 -0.86 21.99
C SER A 159 -4.81 0.22 21.59
N LEU A 160 -5.97 0.21 22.21
CA LEU A 160 -7.03 1.22 22.04
C LEU A 160 -6.79 2.40 22.99
N ASN A 161 -5.59 2.97 23.02
CA ASN A 161 -5.34 4.16 23.82
C ASN A 161 -5.81 5.43 23.09
N ALA A 162 -6.13 6.48 23.85
CA ALA A 162 -6.65 7.73 23.29
C ALA A 162 -5.63 8.49 22.42
N THR A 163 -4.38 8.07 22.38
CA THR A 163 -3.31 8.74 21.64
C THR A 163 -3.39 8.44 20.14
N TYR A 164 -3.80 7.22 19.77
CA TYR A 164 -3.83 6.78 18.38
C TYR A 164 -5.24 6.54 17.88
N THR A 165 -5.54 7.07 16.72
CA THR A 165 -6.71 6.66 15.92
C THR A 165 -6.40 5.31 15.29
N VAL A 166 -7.22 4.29 15.55
CA VAL A 166 -7.08 2.99 14.89
C VAL A 166 -7.74 3.07 13.51
N ALA A 167 -6.94 2.87 12.47
CA ALA A 167 -7.41 2.98 11.07
C ALA A 167 -7.13 1.70 10.29
N GLY A 168 -8.10 1.25 9.51
CA GLY A 168 -7.94 0.06 8.68
C GLY A 168 -9.24 -0.58 8.24
N ASN A 169 -9.19 -1.88 7.90
CA ASN A 169 -10.34 -2.65 7.40
C ASN A 169 -10.91 -3.66 8.42
N MET A 170 -10.56 -3.53 9.69
CA MET A 170 -11.03 -4.41 10.75
C MET A 170 -12.19 -3.76 11.52
N PRO A 171 -13.10 -4.55 12.14
CA PRO A 171 -14.18 -4.02 12.99
C PRO A 171 -13.68 -3.17 14.18
N SER A 172 -12.44 -3.40 14.63
CA SER A 172 -11.80 -2.60 15.70
C SER A 172 -11.28 -1.25 15.22
N ALA A 173 -11.28 -0.96 13.92
CA ALA A 173 -10.89 0.34 13.40
C ALA A 173 -11.94 1.39 13.72
N THR A 174 -11.51 2.55 14.22
CA THR A 174 -12.36 3.71 14.44
C THR A 174 -12.52 4.56 13.18
N VAL A 175 -11.57 4.44 12.27
CA VAL A 175 -11.60 5.04 10.92
C VAL A 175 -11.43 3.93 9.89
N ALA A 176 -12.43 3.75 9.04
CA ALA A 176 -12.30 2.83 7.92
C ALA A 176 -11.33 3.40 6.89
N ALA A 177 -10.25 2.69 6.61
CA ALA A 177 -9.23 3.08 5.64
C ALA A 177 -8.63 1.86 4.95
N LEU A 178 -8.37 2.00 3.66
CA LEU A 178 -7.71 1.01 2.82
C LEU A 178 -6.47 1.66 2.16
N PRO A 179 -5.51 0.87 1.69
CA PRO A 179 -4.31 1.39 1.03
C PRO A 179 -4.64 1.86 -0.39
N THR A 180 -5.33 2.99 -0.50
CA THR A 180 -5.74 3.53 -1.80
C THR A 180 -4.53 3.97 -2.63
N ALA A 181 -4.62 3.82 -3.95
CA ALA A 181 -3.58 4.31 -4.84
C ALA A 181 -3.46 5.84 -4.80
N THR A 182 -4.55 6.55 -4.49
CA THR A 182 -4.53 8.01 -4.29
C THR A 182 -3.75 8.41 -3.04
N ALA A 183 -3.83 7.65 -1.94
CA ALA A 183 -2.96 7.85 -0.77
C ALA A 183 -1.48 7.68 -1.14
N MET A 184 -1.17 6.67 -1.95
CA MET A 184 0.19 6.47 -2.45
C MET A 184 0.67 7.64 -3.32
N LEU A 185 -0.19 8.18 -4.20
CA LEU A 185 0.14 9.36 -5.00
C LEU A 185 0.42 10.60 -4.13
N ARG A 186 -0.26 10.76 -2.98
CA ARG A 186 0.01 11.85 -2.03
C ARG A 186 1.37 11.71 -1.33
N LEU A 187 1.76 10.48 -1.02
CA LEU A 187 3.03 10.17 -0.34
C LEU A 187 4.25 10.22 -1.28
N ALA A 188 4.07 9.75 -2.51
CA ALA A 188 5.16 9.45 -3.43
C ALA A 188 6.07 10.65 -3.75
N PRO A 189 5.59 11.87 -4.02
CA PRO A 189 6.45 12.98 -4.40
C PRO A 189 7.55 13.27 -3.38
N ARG A 190 7.20 13.26 -2.11
CA ARG A 190 8.14 13.51 -1.03
C ARG A 190 9.12 12.35 -0.85
N MET A 191 8.63 11.11 -0.93
CA MET A 191 9.48 9.92 -0.81
C MET A 191 10.48 9.84 -1.97
N LEU A 192 10.06 10.18 -3.18
CA LEU A 192 10.95 10.25 -4.35
C LEU A 192 12.00 11.37 -4.18
N ALA A 193 11.57 12.55 -3.72
CA ALA A 193 12.49 13.66 -3.43
C ALA A 193 13.51 13.32 -2.32
N ALA A 194 13.14 12.43 -1.38
CA ALA A 194 14.04 11.88 -0.36
C ALA A 194 14.93 10.73 -0.87
N GLY A 195 14.88 10.38 -2.16
CA GLY A 195 15.71 9.34 -2.77
C GLY A 195 15.30 7.90 -2.43
N LEU A 196 14.04 7.67 -2.04
CA LEU A 196 13.54 6.33 -1.67
C LEU A 196 13.11 5.48 -2.87
N GLY A 197 13.16 6.02 -4.09
CA GLY A 197 12.97 5.27 -5.31
C GLY A 197 14.15 4.33 -5.59
N VAL A 198 13.85 3.17 -6.13
CA VAL A 198 14.84 2.13 -6.42
C VAL A 198 14.75 1.67 -7.88
N PRO A 199 15.81 1.05 -8.44
CA PRO A 199 15.71 0.32 -9.71
C PRO A 199 14.72 -0.84 -9.61
N ALA A 200 14.16 -1.27 -10.75
CA ALA A 200 13.14 -2.30 -10.82
C ALA A 200 13.55 -3.62 -10.15
N ASP A 201 14.78 -4.05 -10.29
CA ASP A 201 15.33 -5.28 -9.71
C ASP A 201 15.48 -5.24 -8.18
N GLN A 202 15.49 -4.05 -7.59
CA GLN A 202 15.54 -3.83 -6.14
C GLN A 202 14.16 -3.59 -5.52
N ALA A 203 13.11 -3.49 -6.33
CA ALA A 203 11.74 -3.31 -5.88
C ALA A 203 11.19 -4.66 -5.39
N LEU A 204 11.23 -4.92 -4.09
CA LEU A 204 10.87 -6.19 -3.49
C LEU A 204 9.61 -6.07 -2.61
N PRO A 205 8.80 -7.15 -2.51
CA PRO A 205 7.68 -7.19 -1.57
C PRO A 205 8.18 -7.35 -0.14
N LEU A 206 7.37 -6.85 0.82
CA LEU A 206 7.63 -6.99 2.25
C LEU A 206 6.77 -8.12 2.83
N TYR A 207 7.40 -9.19 3.28
CA TYR A 207 6.76 -10.29 3.97
C TYR A 207 6.99 -10.19 5.48
N ILE A 208 5.88 -10.11 6.25
CA ILE A 208 5.93 -10.06 7.72
C ILE A 208 5.61 -11.43 8.32
N ARG A 209 4.78 -12.23 7.63
CA ARG A 209 4.43 -13.56 8.09
C ARG A 209 5.43 -14.58 7.58
N ASP A 210 6.19 -15.20 8.50
CA ASP A 210 7.14 -16.27 8.17
C ASP A 210 6.45 -17.57 7.78
N LYS A 211 5.27 -17.87 8.40
CA LYS A 211 4.54 -19.10 8.19
C LYS A 211 3.20 -18.85 7.50
N VAL A 212 3.14 -19.08 6.21
CA VAL A 212 1.94 -18.82 5.37
C VAL A 212 0.90 -19.95 5.37
N ALA A 213 1.21 -21.15 5.89
CA ALA A 213 0.29 -22.27 5.93
C ALA A 213 0.54 -23.15 7.15
N GLN A 214 -0.56 -23.67 7.73
CA GLN A 214 -0.49 -24.72 8.74
C GLN A 214 -0.04 -26.02 8.11
N THR A 215 0.84 -26.75 8.77
CA THR A 215 1.18 -28.12 8.41
C THR A 215 -0.03 -29.04 8.53
N THR A 216 0.00 -30.19 7.86
CA THR A 216 -1.07 -31.19 7.96
C THR A 216 -1.29 -31.65 9.42
N ALA A 217 -0.23 -31.75 10.20
CA ALA A 217 -0.29 -32.10 11.62
C ALA A 217 -0.99 -31.03 12.46
N GLU A 218 -0.71 -29.75 12.23
CA GLU A 218 -1.37 -28.63 12.94
C GLU A 218 -2.86 -28.52 12.59
N ARG A 219 -3.23 -28.74 11.30
CA ARG A 219 -4.65 -28.80 10.90
C ARG A 219 -5.37 -29.98 11.56
N ALA A 220 -4.71 -31.12 11.68
CA ALA A 220 -5.28 -32.28 12.36
C ALA A 220 -5.48 -32.03 13.86
N ALA A 221 -4.51 -31.39 14.53
CA ALA A 221 -4.61 -31.03 15.94
C ALA A 221 -5.74 -30.04 16.23
N LEU A 222 -5.96 -29.05 15.36
CA LEU A 222 -7.07 -28.09 15.50
C LEU A 222 -8.45 -28.75 15.32
N LYS A 223 -8.57 -29.78 14.47
CA LYS A 223 -9.81 -30.53 14.28
C LYS A 223 -10.15 -31.45 15.43
N LEU A 224 -9.17 -31.86 16.26
CA LEU A 224 -9.38 -32.69 17.45
C LEU A 224 -9.80 -31.86 18.67
N ASN A 225 -9.58 -30.53 18.64
CA ASN A 225 -9.90 -29.61 19.74
C ASN A 225 -11.13 -28.72 19.45
N ALA A 226 -11.83 -28.94 18.33
CA ALA A 226 -13.07 -28.28 17.94
C ALA A 226 -14.25 -29.23 18.03
#